data_4932d9ef1166dd97210ea0b8fdd25466
#
_entry.id   4932d9ef1166dd97210ea0b8fdd25466
#
_cell.length_a   1.000
_cell.length_b   1.000
_cell.length_c   1.000
_cell.angle_alpha   90.00
_cell.angle_beta   90.00
_cell.angle_gamma   90.00
#
_symmetry.space_group_name_H-M   'P 1'
#
loop_
_entity.id
_entity.type
_entity.pdbx_description
1 polymer ?
#
loop_
_entity_poly.entity_id
_entity_poly.type
_entity_poly.pdbx_seq_one_letter_code
_entity_poly.pdbx_strand_id
1 'polypeptide(L)'
;KILGEDLVIFKTTENKIGLVHKNCPHRRASLVYGKCETNGIRCCYHGWLFSTDGEILETPGEDPDSKQAEQARKKFKLGAYPVKEFNGIVFAYMGPPEKTPEFPHYDTYEISGITRRPYKINYNCNWIQVLDAIMDPVHTSFLHGQSSGIQFSEGFAELGEIEFFERGTQYLGANIRRVDENVWVRVNELILPNFTQAG
;
A
#
# COMPACT_ATOMS: atom_id res chain seq x y z
N LYS A 1 0.15 10.38 -6.35
CA LYS A 1 0.53 11.11 -5.14
C LYS A 1 0.20 10.25 -3.93
N ILE A 2 1.17 10.04 -3.02
CA ILE A 2 0.99 9.21 -1.81
C ILE A 2 1.57 9.99 -0.64
N LEU A 3 0.81 10.14 0.45
CA LEU A 3 1.20 10.87 1.67
C LEU A 3 1.78 12.28 1.39
N GLY A 4 1.23 12.97 0.38
CA GLY A 4 1.68 14.30 -0.02
C GLY A 4 2.78 14.32 -1.08
N GLU A 5 3.47 13.21 -1.34
CA GLU A 5 4.60 13.14 -2.27
C GLU A 5 4.19 12.73 -3.68
N ASP A 6 4.85 13.33 -4.67
CA ASP A 6 4.71 12.96 -6.08
C ASP A 6 5.76 11.89 -6.41
N LEU A 7 5.30 10.68 -6.65
CA LEU A 7 6.12 9.49 -6.85
C LEU A 7 5.87 8.84 -8.22
N VAL A 8 6.86 8.09 -8.69
CA VAL A 8 6.77 7.21 -9.85
C VAL A 8 7.08 5.79 -9.39
N ILE A 9 6.15 4.88 -9.64
CA ILE A 9 6.39 3.45 -9.55
C ILE A 9 6.75 2.93 -10.94
N PHE A 10 7.78 2.12 -11.03
CA PHE A 10 8.20 1.51 -12.28
C PHE A 10 8.66 0.07 -12.06
N LYS A 11 8.70 -0.68 -13.14
CA LYS A 11 9.20 -2.05 -13.14
C LYS A 11 10.32 -2.16 -14.16
N THR A 12 11.48 -2.65 -13.73
CA THR A 12 12.62 -2.89 -14.61
C THR A 12 12.33 -4.06 -15.57
N THR A 13 13.14 -4.22 -16.62
CA THR A 13 12.99 -5.36 -17.53
C THR A 13 13.32 -6.70 -16.86
N GLU A 14 14.00 -6.69 -15.71
CA GLU A 14 14.20 -7.87 -14.84
C GLU A 14 13.10 -8.05 -13.77
N ASN A 15 11.97 -7.36 -13.91
CA ASN A 15 10.84 -7.43 -12.98
C ASN A 15 11.10 -6.88 -11.57
N LYS A 16 12.17 -6.12 -11.34
CA LYS A 16 12.36 -5.41 -10.07
C LYS A 16 11.48 -4.16 -10.03
N ILE A 17 10.85 -3.90 -8.89
CA ILE A 17 9.99 -2.73 -8.70
C ILE A 17 10.77 -1.65 -7.99
N GLY A 18 10.66 -0.41 -8.48
CA GLY A 18 11.17 0.79 -7.83
C GLY A 18 10.05 1.80 -7.57
N LEU A 19 10.13 2.50 -6.46
CA LEU A 19 9.29 3.64 -6.11
C LEU A 19 10.17 4.82 -5.80
N VAL A 20 10.15 5.83 -6.67
CA VAL A 20 11.08 6.96 -6.63
C VAL A 20 10.34 8.29 -6.72
N HIS A 21 11.01 9.36 -6.30
CA HIS A 21 10.49 10.72 -6.53
C HIS A 21 10.26 10.97 -8.02
N LYS A 22 9.18 11.69 -8.31
CA LYS A 22 8.73 11.96 -9.68
C LYS A 22 9.74 12.71 -10.51
N ASN A 23 10.50 13.62 -9.91
CA ASN A 23 11.33 14.54 -10.64
C ASN A 23 12.82 14.19 -10.54
N CYS A 24 13.45 14.03 -11.69
CA CYS A 24 14.89 13.82 -11.82
C CYS A 24 15.67 14.93 -11.06
N PRO A 25 16.64 14.59 -10.19
CA PRO A 25 17.38 15.58 -9.41
C PRO A 25 18.26 16.50 -10.24
N HIS A 26 18.60 16.12 -11.48
CA HIS A 26 19.42 16.95 -12.37
C HIS A 26 18.72 18.27 -12.76
N ARG A 27 17.61 18.19 -13.50
CA ARG A 27 16.86 19.38 -13.98
C ARG A 27 15.35 19.23 -13.89
N ARG A 28 14.87 18.45 -12.92
CA ARG A 28 13.47 18.33 -12.54
C ARG A 28 12.54 17.76 -13.61
N ALA A 29 13.08 17.13 -14.67
CA ALA A 29 12.26 16.43 -15.65
C ALA A 29 11.48 15.28 -14.99
N SER A 30 10.24 15.08 -15.43
CA SER A 30 9.38 14.03 -14.85
C SER A 30 9.81 12.64 -15.32
N LEU A 31 10.07 11.74 -14.37
CA LEU A 31 10.40 10.33 -14.63
C LEU A 31 9.17 9.49 -15.03
N VAL A 32 7.97 10.06 -15.04
CA VAL A 32 6.79 9.42 -15.66
C VAL A 32 7.05 9.13 -17.15
N TYR A 33 7.88 9.94 -17.80
CA TYR A 33 8.31 9.76 -19.19
C TYR A 33 9.65 9.03 -19.31
N GLY A 34 10.15 8.49 -18.18
CA GLY A 34 11.41 7.75 -18.16
C GLY A 34 11.28 6.39 -18.85
N LYS A 35 12.41 5.91 -19.37
CA LYS A 35 12.51 4.58 -19.96
C LYS A 35 12.92 3.57 -18.89
N CYS A 36 12.12 2.53 -18.68
CA CYS A 36 12.49 1.41 -17.82
C CYS A 36 13.56 0.56 -18.53
N GLU A 37 14.65 0.30 -17.84
CA GLU A 37 15.77 -0.52 -18.29
C GLU A 37 16.02 -1.68 -17.30
N THR A 38 17.03 -2.49 -17.57
CA THR A 38 17.36 -3.68 -16.76
C THR A 38 17.65 -3.32 -15.30
N ASN A 39 18.38 -2.23 -15.07
CA ASN A 39 18.88 -1.86 -13.75
C ASN A 39 18.12 -0.69 -13.12
N GLY A 40 17.15 -0.10 -13.82
CA GLY A 40 16.49 1.09 -13.29
C GLY A 40 15.62 1.85 -14.29
N ILE A 41 15.49 3.16 -14.03
CA ILE A 41 14.73 4.10 -14.86
C ILE A 41 15.65 5.19 -15.41
N ARG A 42 15.62 5.36 -16.72
CA ARG A 42 16.39 6.39 -17.43
C ARG A 42 15.54 7.63 -17.65
N CYS A 43 16.07 8.78 -17.24
CA CYS A 43 15.45 10.07 -17.49
C CYS A 43 15.47 10.38 -18.98
N CYS A 44 14.32 10.76 -19.54
CA CYS A 44 14.17 11.06 -20.97
C CYS A 44 14.88 12.36 -21.40
N TYR A 45 15.26 13.23 -20.44
CA TYR A 45 15.81 14.55 -20.79
C TYR A 45 17.32 14.52 -21.07
N HIS A 46 18.12 13.99 -20.13
CA HIS A 46 19.58 13.92 -20.28
C HIS A 46 20.15 12.52 -20.05
N GLY A 47 19.30 11.49 -20.04
CA GLY A 47 19.73 10.10 -19.99
C GLY A 47 20.28 9.60 -18.64
N TRP A 48 20.18 10.38 -17.55
CA TRP A 48 20.60 9.88 -16.24
C TRP A 48 19.81 8.64 -15.89
N LEU A 49 20.52 7.57 -15.51
CA LEU A 49 19.93 6.30 -15.12
C LEU A 49 19.96 6.17 -13.60
N PHE A 50 18.82 5.83 -13.02
CA PHE A 50 18.65 5.63 -11.58
C PHE A 50 18.25 4.21 -11.27
N SER A 51 18.85 3.63 -10.21
CA SER A 51 18.46 2.32 -9.69
C SER A 51 17.06 2.37 -9.05
N THR A 52 16.55 1.21 -8.65
CA THR A 52 15.31 1.10 -7.84
C THR A 52 15.41 1.81 -6.49
N ASP A 53 16.63 1.99 -5.97
CA ASP A 53 16.92 2.64 -4.69
C ASP A 53 17.33 4.11 -4.84
N GLY A 54 17.20 4.64 -6.07
CA GLY A 54 17.44 6.05 -6.39
C GLY A 54 18.92 6.43 -6.56
N GLU A 55 19.84 5.46 -6.61
CA GLU A 55 21.24 5.72 -6.89
C GLU A 55 21.45 6.05 -8.36
N ILE A 56 22.40 6.96 -8.64
CA ILE A 56 22.78 7.29 -10.01
C ILE A 56 23.71 6.21 -10.53
N LEU A 57 23.26 5.48 -11.55
CA LEU A 57 24.03 4.42 -12.20
C LEU A 57 24.84 4.99 -13.39
N GLU A 58 24.25 5.93 -14.14
CA GLU A 58 24.87 6.52 -15.31
C GLU A 58 24.54 8.00 -15.44
N THR A 59 25.53 8.76 -15.95
CA THR A 59 25.43 10.18 -16.32
C THR A 59 26.01 10.36 -17.72
N PRO A 60 25.28 10.06 -18.81
CA PRO A 60 25.84 9.93 -20.18
C PRO A 60 26.52 11.19 -20.72
N GLY A 61 26.26 12.36 -20.16
CA GLY A 61 26.92 13.61 -20.53
C GLY A 61 28.32 13.81 -19.94
N GLU A 62 28.74 12.90 -19.04
CA GLU A 62 30.00 12.96 -18.32
C GLU A 62 30.80 11.68 -18.59
N ASP A 63 32.13 11.81 -18.69
CA ASP A 63 32.99 10.63 -18.67
C ASP A 63 32.78 9.87 -17.34
N PRO A 64 32.44 8.56 -17.36
CA PRO A 64 32.13 7.77 -16.15
C PRO A 64 33.24 7.82 -15.08
N ASP A 65 34.50 7.95 -15.50
CA ASP A 65 35.68 8.00 -14.64
C ASP A 65 36.09 9.42 -14.25
N SER A 66 35.33 10.41 -14.72
CA SER A 66 35.63 11.82 -14.42
C SER A 66 35.27 12.16 -12.97
N LYS A 67 36.00 13.13 -12.41
CA LYS A 67 35.68 13.73 -11.12
C LYS A 67 34.26 14.32 -11.07
N GLN A 68 33.81 14.85 -12.22
CA GLN A 68 32.48 15.43 -12.35
C GLN A 68 31.39 14.36 -12.19
N ALA A 69 31.50 13.21 -12.84
CA ALA A 69 30.58 12.10 -12.70
C ALA A 69 30.58 11.54 -11.27
N GLU A 70 31.75 11.41 -10.64
CA GLU A 70 31.88 10.99 -9.26
C GLU A 70 31.22 12.00 -8.30
N GLN A 71 31.44 13.29 -8.51
CA GLN A 71 30.81 14.34 -7.71
C GLN A 71 29.28 14.36 -7.90
N ALA A 72 28.78 14.14 -9.13
CA ALA A 72 27.36 14.05 -9.39
C ALA A 72 26.72 12.90 -8.62
N ARG A 73 27.34 11.71 -8.65
CA ARG A 73 26.88 10.52 -7.91
C ARG A 73 26.88 10.73 -6.39
N LYS A 74 27.82 11.51 -5.85
CA LYS A 74 27.89 11.83 -4.41
C LYS A 74 26.91 12.93 -4.00
N LYS A 75 26.72 13.94 -4.86
CA LYS A 75 25.93 15.15 -4.55
C LYS A 75 24.44 14.95 -4.77
N PHE A 76 24.06 14.19 -5.78
CA PHE A 76 22.67 14.00 -6.16
C PHE A 76 22.22 12.59 -5.81
N LYS A 77 21.03 12.49 -5.24
CA LYS A 77 20.33 11.24 -5.03
C LYS A 77 18.87 11.44 -5.42
N LEU A 78 18.30 10.48 -6.12
CA LEU A 78 16.88 10.44 -6.35
C LEU A 78 16.22 9.84 -5.10
N GLY A 79 15.27 10.53 -4.50
CA GLY A 79 14.50 9.96 -3.38
C GLY A 79 13.82 8.67 -3.82
N ALA A 80 13.92 7.64 -3.01
CA ALA A 80 13.34 6.32 -3.24
C ALA A 80 12.84 5.72 -1.93
N TYR A 81 11.85 4.82 -2.03
CA TYR A 81 11.27 4.12 -0.91
C TYR A 81 11.37 2.61 -1.09
N PRO A 82 11.70 1.86 -0.03
CA PRO A 82 11.66 0.41 -0.05
C PRO A 82 10.27 -0.09 -0.42
N VAL A 83 10.22 -1.05 -1.34
CA VAL A 83 8.95 -1.65 -1.80
C VAL A 83 9.00 -3.17 -1.72
N LYS A 84 7.85 -3.76 -1.49
CA LYS A 84 7.63 -5.21 -1.58
C LYS A 84 6.36 -5.50 -2.35
N GLU A 85 6.48 -6.32 -3.38
CA GLU A 85 5.30 -6.91 -4.04
C GLU A 85 4.85 -8.13 -3.25
N PHE A 86 3.57 -8.18 -2.92
CA PHE A 86 2.97 -9.33 -2.26
C PHE A 86 1.52 -9.50 -2.71
N ASN A 87 1.20 -10.68 -3.23
CA ASN A 87 -0.15 -11.02 -3.73
C ASN A 87 -0.73 -10.00 -4.73
N GLY A 88 0.11 -9.43 -5.61
CA GLY A 88 -0.30 -8.47 -6.63
C GLY A 88 -0.49 -7.03 -6.13
N ILE A 89 -0.14 -6.76 -4.88
CA ILE A 89 -0.12 -5.40 -4.30
C ILE A 89 1.33 -5.01 -4.04
N VAL A 90 1.67 -3.76 -4.35
CA VAL A 90 2.97 -3.19 -4.02
C VAL A 90 2.84 -2.38 -2.75
N PHE A 91 3.51 -2.83 -1.71
CA PHE A 91 3.63 -2.14 -0.43
C PHE A 91 4.88 -1.29 -0.43
N ALA A 92 4.81 -0.11 0.17
CA ALA A 92 5.94 0.80 0.29
C ALA A 92 6.11 1.26 1.74
N TYR A 93 7.34 1.26 2.22
CA TYR A 93 7.68 1.89 3.48
C TYR A 93 8.12 3.34 3.23
N MET A 94 7.32 4.28 3.70
CA MET A 94 7.52 5.72 3.45
C MET A 94 8.32 6.43 4.57
N GLY A 95 9.03 5.68 5.40
CA GLY A 95 9.91 6.20 6.44
C GLY A 95 11.39 6.13 6.05
N PRO A 96 12.31 6.43 7.00
CA PRO A 96 13.74 6.30 6.80
C PRO A 96 14.13 4.87 6.44
N PRO A 97 14.87 4.62 5.35
CA PRO A 97 15.16 3.25 4.87
C PRO A 97 15.83 2.34 5.91
N GLU A 98 16.67 2.92 6.77
CA GLU A 98 17.36 2.21 7.86
C GLU A 98 16.44 1.75 9.00
N LYS A 99 15.20 2.23 9.01
CA LYS A 99 14.15 1.84 9.96
C LYS A 99 13.06 1.01 9.31
N THR A 100 13.30 0.48 8.11
CA THR A 100 12.33 -0.37 7.42
C THR A 100 11.97 -1.56 8.31
N PRO A 101 10.68 -1.71 8.72
CA PRO A 101 10.25 -2.84 9.53
C PRO A 101 10.23 -4.12 8.69
N GLU A 102 10.19 -5.24 9.36
CA GLU A 102 9.83 -6.49 8.69
C GLU A 102 8.43 -6.36 8.08
N PHE A 103 8.25 -6.97 6.90
CA PHE A 103 6.94 -6.98 6.26
C PHE A 103 5.98 -7.81 7.11
N PRO A 104 4.83 -7.26 7.51
CA PRO A 104 3.91 -7.97 8.39
C PRO A 104 3.33 -9.20 7.69
N HIS A 105 3.38 -10.33 8.36
CA HIS A 105 2.71 -11.55 7.97
C HIS A 105 1.42 -11.73 8.78
N TYR A 106 0.30 -11.77 8.07
CA TYR A 106 -1.00 -12.10 8.66
C TYR A 106 -1.38 -13.52 8.26
N ASP A 107 -2.01 -14.25 9.15
CA ASP A 107 -2.47 -15.62 8.95
C ASP A 107 -3.36 -15.77 7.71
N THR A 108 -4.19 -14.77 7.43
CA THR A 108 -5.02 -14.70 6.22
C THR A 108 -4.21 -14.72 4.91
N TYR A 109 -2.93 -14.39 4.96
CA TYR A 109 -2.05 -14.46 3.79
C TYR A 109 -1.62 -15.89 3.44
N GLU A 110 -1.68 -16.81 4.41
CA GLU A 110 -1.17 -18.18 4.29
C GLU A 110 -2.27 -19.24 4.12
N ILE A 111 -3.55 -18.83 4.12
CA ILE A 111 -4.66 -19.77 3.91
C ILE A 111 -4.48 -20.45 2.54
N SER A 112 -4.38 -21.77 2.55
CA SER A 112 -4.26 -22.58 1.35
C SER A 112 -5.59 -22.72 0.62
N GLY A 113 -5.54 -22.97 -0.69
CA GLY A 113 -6.74 -23.27 -1.49
C GLY A 113 -7.61 -22.07 -1.84
N ILE A 114 -7.23 -20.85 -1.47
CA ILE A 114 -7.94 -19.63 -1.84
C ILE A 114 -7.23 -18.86 -2.95
N THR A 115 -8.02 -18.18 -3.78
CA THR A 115 -7.50 -17.24 -4.78
C THR A 115 -7.62 -15.82 -4.22
N ARG A 116 -6.50 -15.11 -4.14
CA ARG A 116 -6.46 -13.71 -3.74
C ARG A 116 -6.53 -12.83 -4.98
N ARG A 117 -7.45 -11.87 -4.98
CA ARG A 117 -7.62 -10.91 -6.08
C ARG A 117 -7.51 -9.50 -5.51
N PRO A 118 -6.38 -8.81 -5.71
CA PRO A 118 -6.26 -7.42 -5.29
C PRO A 118 -7.17 -6.53 -6.14
N TYR A 119 -7.81 -5.56 -5.49
CA TYR A 119 -8.59 -4.52 -6.15
C TYR A 119 -8.42 -3.20 -5.42
N LYS A 120 -8.79 -2.11 -6.06
CA LYS A 120 -8.70 -0.76 -5.50
C LYS A 120 -10.04 -0.05 -5.61
N ILE A 121 -10.45 0.55 -4.51
CA ILE A 121 -11.59 1.46 -4.46
C ILE A 121 -11.07 2.84 -4.02
N ASN A 122 -11.49 3.89 -4.73
CA ASN A 122 -11.20 5.27 -4.33
C ASN A 122 -12.44 5.87 -3.68
N TYR A 123 -12.27 6.38 -2.46
CA TYR A 123 -13.29 7.14 -1.74
C TYR A 123 -12.88 8.61 -1.65
N ASN A 124 -13.81 9.53 -1.93
CA ASN A 124 -13.58 10.97 -1.81
C ASN A 124 -13.83 11.46 -0.39
N CYS A 125 -13.20 10.82 0.58
CA CYS A 125 -13.30 11.16 2.00
C CYS A 125 -11.96 10.98 2.71
N ASN A 126 -11.88 11.43 3.95
CA ASN A 126 -10.73 11.14 4.81
C ASN A 126 -10.67 9.64 5.11
N TRP A 127 -9.47 9.07 5.11
CA TRP A 127 -9.24 7.64 5.34
C TRP A 127 -9.82 7.13 6.67
N ILE A 128 -9.88 7.98 7.70
CA ILE A 128 -10.44 7.62 9.01
C ILE A 128 -11.94 7.29 8.90
N GLN A 129 -12.67 7.92 7.97
CA GLN A 129 -14.08 7.63 7.73
C GLN A 129 -14.29 6.21 7.19
N VAL A 130 -13.32 5.72 6.41
CA VAL A 130 -13.35 4.33 5.91
C VAL A 130 -13.11 3.35 7.06
N LEU A 131 -12.16 3.64 7.94
CA LEU A 131 -11.89 2.81 9.12
C LEU A 131 -13.07 2.81 10.10
N ASP A 132 -13.66 3.96 10.35
CA ASP A 132 -14.86 4.09 11.17
C ASP A 132 -16.00 3.21 10.64
N ALA A 133 -16.29 3.30 9.34
CA ALA A 133 -17.30 2.46 8.69
C ALA A 133 -17.00 0.95 8.79
N ILE A 134 -15.74 0.54 8.66
CA ILE A 134 -15.36 -0.89 8.77
C ILE A 134 -15.57 -1.41 10.19
N MET A 135 -15.28 -0.58 11.19
CA MET A 135 -15.41 -0.98 12.60
C MET A 135 -16.83 -0.81 13.17
N ASP A 136 -17.76 -0.23 12.40
CA ASP A 136 -19.15 -0.06 12.82
C ASP A 136 -20.03 -1.27 12.40
N PRO A 137 -20.44 -2.14 13.31
CA PRO A 137 -21.34 -3.24 12.98
C PRO A 137 -22.81 -2.81 12.86
N VAL A 138 -23.20 -1.65 13.41
CA VAL A 138 -24.59 -1.20 13.42
C VAL A 138 -25.07 -0.84 12.00
N HIS A 139 -24.26 -0.08 11.27
CA HIS A 139 -24.62 0.26 9.88
C HIS A 139 -24.77 -0.98 8.99
N THR A 140 -24.04 -2.05 9.29
CA THR A 140 -24.15 -3.31 8.55
C THR A 140 -25.58 -3.87 8.64
N SER A 141 -26.19 -3.84 9.83
CA SER A 141 -27.56 -4.34 10.02
C SER A 141 -28.60 -3.43 9.35
N PHE A 142 -28.46 -2.13 9.48
CA PHE A 142 -29.45 -1.19 8.92
C PHE A 142 -29.22 -0.89 7.44
N LEU A 143 -28.04 -0.41 7.07
CA LEU A 143 -27.76 -0.01 5.69
C LEU A 143 -27.72 -1.20 4.74
N HIS A 144 -26.97 -2.25 5.12
CA HIS A 144 -26.74 -3.40 4.26
C HIS A 144 -27.71 -4.56 4.47
N GLY A 145 -28.45 -4.59 5.57
CA GLY A 145 -29.42 -5.63 5.87
C GLY A 145 -30.88 -5.21 5.67
N GLN A 146 -31.22 -3.94 5.90
CA GLN A 146 -32.61 -3.48 5.89
C GLN A 146 -32.89 -2.39 4.86
N SER A 147 -32.16 -1.28 4.89
CA SER A 147 -32.52 -0.08 4.10
C SER A 147 -32.33 -0.24 2.59
N SER A 148 -31.32 -0.97 2.16
CA SER A 148 -30.99 -1.19 0.74
C SER A 148 -31.38 -2.59 0.25
N GLY A 149 -32.14 -3.33 1.05
CA GLY A 149 -32.33 -4.78 0.90
C GLY A 149 -31.12 -5.57 1.37
N ILE A 150 -31.26 -6.90 1.39
CA ILE A 150 -30.22 -7.79 1.86
C ILE A 150 -29.06 -7.82 0.86
N GLN A 151 -27.92 -7.24 1.27
CA GLN A 151 -26.71 -7.19 0.43
C GLN A 151 -25.72 -8.34 0.73
N PHE A 152 -25.83 -8.98 1.91
CA PHE A 152 -25.02 -10.11 2.29
C PHE A 152 -25.90 -11.34 2.56
N SER A 153 -26.12 -11.70 3.80
CA SER A 153 -27.07 -12.75 4.20
C SER A 153 -28.14 -12.19 5.13
N GLU A 154 -29.25 -12.89 5.25
CA GLU A 154 -30.37 -12.47 6.13
C GLU A 154 -29.94 -12.22 7.56
N GLY A 155 -29.02 -13.03 8.08
CA GLY A 155 -28.48 -12.87 9.41
C GLY A 155 -27.79 -11.53 9.68
N PHE A 156 -27.39 -10.78 8.65
CA PHE A 156 -26.82 -9.44 8.82
C PHE A 156 -27.86 -8.37 9.19
N ALA A 157 -29.14 -8.62 8.96
CA ALA A 157 -30.20 -7.69 9.36
C ALA A 157 -30.45 -7.70 10.87
N GLU A 158 -30.06 -8.76 11.56
CA GLU A 158 -30.14 -8.83 13.01
C GLU A 158 -29.06 -7.99 13.69
N LEU A 159 -29.49 -7.12 14.60
CA LEU A 159 -28.55 -6.35 15.45
C LEU A 159 -28.15 -7.24 16.64
N GLY A 160 -26.89 -7.67 16.66
CA GLY A 160 -26.35 -8.50 17.74
C GLY A 160 -25.80 -7.71 18.91
N GLU A 161 -25.27 -8.43 19.88
CA GLU A 161 -24.41 -7.86 20.93
C GLU A 161 -23.08 -7.43 20.32
N ILE A 162 -22.61 -6.24 20.68
CA ILE A 162 -21.40 -5.64 20.14
C ILE A 162 -20.41 -5.46 21.28
N GLU A 163 -19.23 -6.03 21.12
CA GLU A 163 -18.14 -5.89 22.08
C GLU A 163 -16.89 -5.39 21.36
N PHE A 164 -16.12 -4.50 22.00
CA PHE A 164 -14.85 -4.00 21.49
C PHE A 164 -13.73 -4.34 22.46
N PHE A 165 -12.61 -4.80 21.89
CA PHE A 165 -11.43 -5.20 22.62
C PHE A 165 -10.20 -4.47 22.08
N GLU A 166 -9.34 -4.02 22.98
CA GLU A 166 -8.03 -3.47 22.65
C GLU A 166 -6.94 -4.50 22.94
N ARG A 167 -6.02 -4.67 22.01
CA ARG A 167 -4.87 -5.55 22.18
C ARG A 167 -3.61 -4.91 21.54
N GLY A 168 -2.87 -4.15 22.33
CA GLY A 168 -1.70 -3.42 21.83
C GLY A 168 -2.07 -2.42 20.75
N THR A 169 -1.66 -2.67 19.51
CA THR A 169 -1.98 -1.84 18.34
C THR A 169 -3.21 -2.34 17.57
N GLN A 170 -3.94 -3.29 18.12
CA GLN A 170 -5.10 -3.92 17.49
C GLN A 170 -6.38 -3.53 18.22
N TYR A 171 -7.43 -3.31 17.45
CA TYR A 171 -8.79 -3.15 17.91
C TYR A 171 -9.65 -4.24 17.26
N LEU A 172 -10.39 -4.97 18.07
CA LEU A 172 -11.31 -6.00 17.60
C LEU A 172 -12.74 -5.57 17.94
N GLY A 173 -13.62 -5.64 16.97
CA GLY A 173 -15.06 -5.50 17.17
C GLY A 173 -15.73 -6.82 16.91
N ALA A 174 -16.33 -7.41 17.93
CA ALA A 174 -17.14 -8.63 17.80
C ALA A 174 -18.61 -8.25 17.76
N ASN A 175 -19.32 -8.78 16.76
CA ASN A 175 -20.77 -8.70 16.68
C ASN A 175 -21.33 -10.11 16.78
N ILE A 176 -21.99 -10.39 17.90
CA ILE A 176 -22.51 -11.71 18.27
C ILE A 176 -24.02 -11.69 18.12
N ARG A 177 -24.57 -12.56 17.30
CA ARG A 177 -26.00 -12.63 17.04
C ARG A 177 -26.48 -14.07 16.99
N ARG A 178 -27.74 -14.26 17.37
CA ARG A 178 -28.43 -15.55 17.20
C ARG A 178 -29.28 -15.48 15.95
N VAL A 179 -29.04 -16.41 15.04
CA VAL A 179 -29.81 -16.60 13.82
C VAL A 179 -30.31 -18.04 13.84
N ASP A 180 -31.61 -18.25 14.05
CA ASP A 180 -32.23 -19.54 14.30
C ASP A 180 -31.57 -20.27 15.49
N GLU A 181 -31.09 -21.47 15.24
CA GLU A 181 -30.41 -22.31 16.25
C GLU A 181 -28.89 -22.03 16.34
N ASN A 182 -28.37 -21.12 15.54
CA ASN A 182 -26.96 -20.84 15.45
C ASN A 182 -26.59 -19.52 16.14
N VAL A 183 -25.36 -19.46 16.65
CA VAL A 183 -24.73 -18.22 17.10
C VAL A 183 -23.73 -17.81 16.03
N TRP A 184 -23.93 -16.64 15.45
CA TRP A 184 -23.02 -16.03 14.50
C TRP A 184 -22.14 -15.02 15.22
N VAL A 185 -20.84 -15.14 14.99
CA VAL A 185 -19.87 -14.15 15.46
C VAL A 185 -19.14 -13.61 14.26
N ARG A 186 -19.25 -12.30 14.06
CA ARG A 186 -18.41 -11.58 13.09
C ARG A 186 -17.37 -10.77 13.84
N VAL A 187 -16.12 -10.94 13.48
CA VAL A 187 -15.03 -10.17 14.05
C VAL A 187 -14.49 -9.21 12.98
N ASN A 188 -14.47 -7.94 13.31
CA ASN A 188 -13.74 -6.93 12.55
C ASN A 188 -12.48 -6.59 13.33
N GLU A 189 -11.34 -6.62 12.65
CA GLU A 189 -10.06 -6.29 13.24
C GLU A 189 -9.47 -5.07 12.55
N LEU A 190 -9.03 -4.11 13.34
CA LEU A 190 -8.23 -2.96 12.91
C LEU A 190 -6.84 -3.08 13.51
N ILE A 191 -5.84 -3.14 12.65
CA ILE A 191 -4.43 -3.08 13.02
C ILE A 191 -3.91 -1.71 12.60
N LEU A 192 -3.56 -0.89 13.59
CA LEU A 192 -3.08 0.46 13.34
C LEU A 192 -1.79 0.45 12.49
N PRO A 193 -1.62 1.41 11.58
CA PRO A 193 -2.50 2.58 11.40
C PRO A 193 -3.65 2.39 10.39
N ASN A 194 -3.62 1.39 9.51
CA ASN A 194 -4.49 1.40 8.34
C ASN A 194 -4.78 0.02 7.71
N PHE A 195 -4.61 -1.04 8.46
CA PHE A 195 -4.95 -2.38 7.99
C PHE A 195 -6.20 -2.89 8.71
N THR A 196 -7.14 -3.43 7.97
CA THR A 196 -8.34 -4.04 8.51
C THR A 196 -8.62 -5.38 7.87
N GLN A 197 -9.19 -6.28 8.64
CA GLN A 197 -9.73 -7.54 8.15
C GLN A 197 -11.07 -7.84 8.84
N ALA A 198 -11.91 -8.61 8.18
CA ALA A 198 -13.20 -9.04 8.71
C ALA A 198 -13.46 -10.49 8.32
N GLY A 199 -13.98 -11.28 9.26
CA GLY A 199 -14.34 -12.67 9.08
C GLY A 199 -15.51 -13.08 9.96
#